data_ee08fd1a9f6d4be75ee5e5e7dbbbe09d
#
_entry.id   ee08fd1a9f6d4be75ee5e5e7dbbbe09d
#
_cell.length_a   1.000
_cell.length_b   1.000
_cell.length_c   1.000
_cell.angle_alpha   90.00
_cell.angle_beta   90.00
_cell.angle_gamma   90.00
#
_symmetry.space_group_name_H-M   'P 1'
#
loop_
_entity.id
_entity.type
_entity.pdbx_description
1 polymer ?
#
loop_
_entity_poly.entity_id
_entity_poly.type
_entity_poly.pdbx_seq_one_letter_code
_entity_poly.pdbx_strand_id
1 'polypeptide(L)'
;MPVVKKRSNPLTIAKKEVPLQAKFMNIVLSIVIVEFHSLNETKKCVAALKSHIGVPYEIIVSSNSCYDEKQKEQIDFSDKQVKWLLNDRNGGFSYAMNKGLKVAKGDYLAIMNSDCTWRTDLDEMMEFMKSHPEVGAIAPQMRDRNNQIQDTARPYVSLQSFVWRQTVRILMNKVSILTRKMNYSQIQTVDWMIGAFIMVPRQVYQKVGGLDERIFMYAEDLDWCTRIRQHGYEVVYFPKALIIYKGTRRARNDFKYAWIFVQSHLIYWRKFGFFWGYPKRKKIVYKDNQR
;
A
#
# COMPACT_ATOMS: atom_id res chain seq x y z
N MET A 1 -41.55 -23.19 -37.45
CA MET A 1 -40.89 -22.89 -36.16
C MET A 1 -39.75 -21.90 -36.45
N PRO A 2 -39.82 -20.64 -36.01
CA PRO A 2 -38.74 -19.70 -36.27
C PRO A 2 -37.73 -19.72 -35.09
N VAL A 3 -36.45 -19.76 -35.45
CA VAL A 3 -35.29 -19.75 -34.56
C VAL A 3 -35.07 -18.33 -34.04
N VAL A 4 -35.22 -18.18 -32.71
CA VAL A 4 -34.94 -16.93 -32.01
C VAL A 4 -33.42 -16.76 -31.80
N LYS A 5 -32.78 -15.84 -32.52
CA LYS A 5 -31.44 -15.39 -32.27
C LYS A 5 -31.40 -14.52 -31.00
N LYS A 6 -30.75 -15.00 -29.94
CA LYS A 6 -30.38 -14.18 -28.80
C LYS A 6 -29.32 -13.16 -29.21
N ARG A 7 -29.66 -11.87 -29.17
CA ARG A 7 -28.68 -10.77 -29.24
C ARG A 7 -27.96 -10.65 -27.91
N SER A 8 -26.66 -10.83 -27.91
CA SER A 8 -25.78 -10.47 -26.82
C SER A 8 -25.59 -8.95 -26.80
N ASN A 9 -26.05 -8.29 -25.74
CA ASN A 9 -25.74 -6.89 -25.49
C ASN A 9 -24.27 -6.75 -25.09
N PRO A 10 -23.45 -5.92 -25.73
CA PRO A 10 -22.14 -5.55 -25.22
C PRO A 10 -22.35 -4.59 -24.05
N LEU A 11 -21.84 -4.95 -22.88
CA LEU A 11 -21.70 -4.07 -21.71
C LEU A 11 -20.82 -2.87 -22.11
N THR A 12 -21.47 -1.77 -22.44
CA THR A 12 -20.82 -0.48 -22.64
C THR A 12 -20.37 0.02 -21.27
N ILE A 13 -19.07 -0.09 -20.98
CA ILE A 13 -18.45 0.56 -19.83
C ILE A 13 -18.52 2.07 -20.11
N ALA A 14 -19.48 2.75 -19.49
CA ALA A 14 -19.58 4.19 -19.54
C ALA A 14 -18.30 4.78 -18.92
N LYS A 15 -17.47 5.43 -19.73
CA LYS A 15 -16.37 6.27 -19.25
C LYS A 15 -17.02 7.36 -18.39
N LYS A 16 -16.76 7.35 -17.08
CA LYS A 16 -17.06 8.48 -16.19
C LYS A 16 -16.23 9.67 -16.67
N GLU A 17 -16.83 10.59 -17.40
CA GLU A 17 -16.22 11.87 -17.74
C GLU A 17 -16.03 12.68 -16.44
N VAL A 18 -14.79 13.01 -16.12
CA VAL A 18 -14.48 13.92 -15.03
C VAL A 18 -15.02 15.32 -15.42
N PRO A 19 -15.90 15.96 -14.64
CA PRO A 19 -16.49 17.24 -15.00
C PRO A 19 -15.42 18.33 -15.23
N LEU A 20 -15.63 19.17 -16.23
CA LEU A 20 -14.74 20.28 -16.63
C LEU A 20 -14.43 21.30 -15.50
N GLN A 21 -15.18 21.25 -14.40
CA GLN A 21 -14.98 22.10 -13.20
C GLN A 21 -13.76 21.69 -12.34
N ALA A 22 -13.05 20.61 -12.63
CA ALA A 22 -11.88 20.14 -11.88
C ALA A 22 -10.66 21.09 -11.96
N LYS A 23 -10.74 22.23 -12.66
CA LYS A 23 -9.57 23.10 -12.94
C LYS A 23 -9.10 23.95 -11.74
N PHE A 24 -9.87 23.99 -10.62
CA PHE A 24 -9.55 24.74 -9.40
C PHE A 24 -9.85 23.99 -8.09
N MET A 25 -10.11 22.69 -8.14
CA MET A 25 -10.36 21.92 -6.93
C MET A 25 -9.02 21.56 -6.27
N ASN A 26 -8.91 21.78 -4.95
CA ASN A 26 -7.79 21.31 -4.16
C ASN A 26 -7.62 19.80 -4.36
N ILE A 27 -6.38 19.33 -4.52
CA ILE A 27 -6.08 17.90 -4.62
C ILE A 27 -6.48 17.24 -3.31
N VAL A 28 -7.35 16.24 -3.38
CA VAL A 28 -7.84 15.50 -2.21
C VAL A 28 -6.95 14.31 -1.91
N LEU A 29 -6.45 13.63 -2.96
CA LEU A 29 -5.66 12.40 -2.81
C LEU A 29 -4.35 12.50 -3.59
N SER A 30 -3.21 12.25 -2.93
CA SER A 30 -1.92 12.03 -3.58
C SER A 30 -1.50 10.58 -3.40
N ILE A 31 -1.18 9.88 -4.49
CA ILE A 31 -0.70 8.50 -4.46
C ILE A 31 0.73 8.47 -4.96
N VAL A 32 1.64 8.03 -4.08
CA VAL A 32 3.06 7.87 -4.39
C VAL A 32 3.34 6.41 -4.75
N ILE A 33 3.86 6.19 -5.96
CA ILE A 33 4.24 4.87 -6.47
C ILE A 33 5.76 4.82 -6.59
N VAL A 34 6.40 3.81 -5.99
CA VAL A 34 7.82 3.54 -6.22
C VAL A 34 7.99 2.68 -7.45
N GLU A 35 8.85 3.16 -8.35
CA GLU A 35 9.29 2.46 -9.55
C GLU A 35 10.78 2.08 -9.43
N PHE A 36 11.12 0.83 -9.74
CA PHE A 36 12.50 0.37 -9.86
C PHE A 36 12.60 -0.76 -10.89
N HIS A 37 13.12 -0.43 -12.09
CA HIS A 37 13.23 -1.31 -13.26
C HIS A 37 11.92 -2.04 -13.61
N SER A 38 10.80 -1.35 -13.47
CA SER A 38 9.45 -1.89 -13.63
C SER A 38 8.51 -0.94 -14.38
N LEU A 39 9.04 -0.20 -15.37
CA LEU A 39 8.31 0.86 -16.08
C LEU A 39 6.96 0.39 -16.66
N ASN A 40 6.94 -0.79 -17.30
CA ASN A 40 5.73 -1.34 -17.91
C ASN A 40 4.67 -1.72 -16.85
N GLU A 41 5.07 -2.30 -15.72
CA GLU A 41 4.20 -2.59 -14.60
C GLU A 41 3.65 -1.31 -13.99
N THR A 42 4.51 -0.30 -13.83
CA THR A 42 4.12 1.02 -13.30
C THR A 42 3.09 1.69 -14.20
N LYS A 43 3.27 1.68 -15.52
CA LYS A 43 2.27 2.21 -16.48
C LYS A 43 0.92 1.51 -16.35
N LYS A 44 0.91 0.18 -16.24
CA LYS A 44 -0.32 -0.61 -16.03
C LYS A 44 -0.98 -0.31 -14.68
N CYS A 45 -0.17 -0.16 -13.63
CA CYS A 45 -0.63 0.22 -12.30
C CYS A 45 -1.31 1.59 -12.32
N VAL A 46 -0.66 2.61 -12.89
CA VAL A 46 -1.19 3.97 -13.05
C VAL A 46 -2.49 3.97 -13.84
N ALA A 47 -2.54 3.27 -14.99
CA ALA A 47 -3.73 3.19 -15.83
C ALA A 47 -4.92 2.55 -15.09
N ALA A 48 -4.68 1.44 -14.38
CA ALA A 48 -5.72 0.78 -13.58
C ALA A 48 -6.19 1.67 -12.41
N LEU A 49 -5.28 2.39 -11.78
CA LEU A 49 -5.60 3.25 -10.64
C LEU A 49 -6.51 4.42 -11.03
N LYS A 50 -6.24 5.07 -12.17
CA LYS A 50 -7.02 6.23 -12.67
C LYS A 50 -8.51 5.93 -12.85
N SER A 51 -8.88 4.69 -13.16
CA SER A 51 -10.28 4.29 -13.36
C SER A 51 -11.06 4.08 -12.05
N HIS A 52 -10.38 4.14 -10.89
CA HIS A 52 -10.96 3.83 -9.58
C HIS A 52 -10.91 5.01 -8.59
N ILE A 53 -10.58 6.21 -9.05
CA ILE A 53 -10.54 7.40 -8.21
C ILE A 53 -11.61 8.39 -8.68
N GLY A 54 -12.59 8.69 -7.82
CA GLY A 54 -13.69 9.60 -8.09
C GLY A 54 -13.48 11.03 -7.56
N VAL A 55 -12.37 11.31 -6.88
CA VAL A 55 -12.02 12.62 -6.29
C VAL A 55 -10.87 13.28 -7.05
N PRO A 56 -10.64 14.60 -6.89
CA PRO A 56 -9.45 15.25 -7.41
C PRO A 56 -8.17 14.63 -6.86
N TYR A 57 -7.26 14.18 -7.73
CA TYR A 57 -6.06 13.44 -7.34
C TYR A 57 -4.83 13.81 -8.14
N GLU A 58 -3.68 13.45 -7.62
CA GLU A 58 -2.40 13.33 -8.33
C GLU A 58 -1.75 11.97 -8.06
N ILE A 59 -1.02 11.48 -9.04
CA ILE A 59 -0.15 10.30 -8.92
C ILE A 59 1.29 10.78 -9.03
N ILE A 60 2.15 10.37 -8.11
CA ILE A 60 3.56 10.72 -8.08
C ILE A 60 4.34 9.42 -8.21
N VAL A 61 4.99 9.22 -9.36
CA VAL A 61 5.87 8.08 -9.58
C VAL A 61 7.30 8.49 -9.20
N SER A 62 7.82 7.91 -8.12
CA SER A 62 9.20 8.13 -7.68
C SER A 62 10.07 6.96 -8.15
N SER A 63 10.88 7.21 -9.18
CA SER A 63 11.71 6.19 -9.82
C SER A 63 13.12 6.16 -9.26
N ASN A 64 13.54 4.99 -8.79
CA ASN A 64 14.92 4.69 -8.38
C ASN A 64 15.76 4.04 -9.49
N SER A 65 15.25 3.99 -10.73
CA SER A 65 15.84 3.24 -11.84
C SER A 65 17.06 3.90 -12.46
N CYS A 66 17.32 5.19 -12.15
CA CYS A 66 18.43 5.96 -12.69
C CYS A 66 18.49 5.90 -14.22
N TYR A 67 17.35 6.16 -14.88
CA TYR A 67 17.18 6.06 -16.31
C TYR A 67 18.12 6.93 -17.11
N ASP A 68 18.71 6.38 -18.17
CA ASP A 68 19.41 7.12 -19.21
C ASP A 68 18.42 7.91 -20.10
N GLU A 69 18.92 8.77 -20.99
CA GLU A 69 18.08 9.65 -21.82
C GLU A 69 17.14 8.83 -22.74
N LYS A 70 17.62 7.73 -23.32
CA LYS A 70 16.81 6.86 -24.20
C LYS A 70 15.68 6.16 -23.43
N GLN A 71 15.93 5.79 -22.19
CA GLN A 71 14.91 5.19 -21.33
C GLN A 71 13.87 6.23 -20.86
N LYS A 72 14.28 7.49 -20.65
CA LYS A 72 13.38 8.59 -20.30
C LYS A 72 12.39 8.90 -21.42
N GLU A 73 12.75 8.72 -22.69
CA GLU A 73 11.84 8.88 -23.84
C GLU A 73 10.60 7.97 -23.75
N GLN A 74 10.70 6.87 -23.02
CA GLN A 74 9.59 5.95 -22.81
C GLN A 74 8.59 6.44 -21.77
N ILE A 75 8.90 7.51 -21.03
CA ILE A 75 8.05 8.07 -19.97
C ILE A 75 7.16 9.15 -20.58
N ASP A 76 5.85 9.04 -20.34
CA ASP A 76 4.91 10.10 -20.69
C ASP A 76 4.91 11.19 -19.61
N PHE A 77 5.56 12.31 -19.91
CA PHE A 77 5.56 13.49 -19.04
C PHE A 77 4.41 14.47 -19.34
N SER A 78 3.59 14.21 -20.36
CA SER A 78 2.48 15.10 -20.76
C SER A 78 1.24 14.93 -19.88
N ASP A 79 1.12 13.84 -19.16
CA ASP A 79 0.01 13.54 -18.29
C ASP A 79 0.01 14.42 -17.04
N LYS A 80 -0.87 15.41 -16.99
CA LYS A 80 -0.96 16.41 -15.90
C LYS A 80 -1.32 15.82 -14.54
N GLN A 81 -1.89 14.62 -14.51
CA GLN A 81 -2.25 13.91 -13.26
C GLN A 81 -1.11 13.03 -12.73
N VAL A 82 -0.06 12.79 -13.55
CA VAL A 82 1.06 11.91 -13.20
C VAL A 82 2.36 12.71 -13.20
N LYS A 83 2.95 12.86 -12.03
CA LYS A 83 4.25 13.50 -11.86
C LYS A 83 5.33 12.45 -11.70
N TRP A 84 6.36 12.50 -12.53
CA TRP A 84 7.55 11.66 -12.40
C TRP A 84 8.66 12.37 -11.63
N LEU A 85 9.20 11.70 -10.63
CA LEU A 85 10.41 12.08 -9.90
C LEU A 85 11.49 11.05 -10.23
N LEU A 86 12.45 11.42 -11.07
CA LEU A 86 13.57 10.56 -11.42
C LEU A 86 14.69 10.79 -10.41
N ASN A 87 14.93 9.80 -9.57
CA ASN A 87 15.95 9.87 -8.55
C ASN A 87 17.33 9.60 -9.17
N ASP A 88 18.35 10.25 -8.64
CA ASP A 88 19.75 10.16 -9.06
C ASP A 88 20.43 8.85 -8.60
N ARG A 89 19.81 8.16 -7.64
CA ARG A 89 20.31 6.90 -7.08
C ARG A 89 19.17 6.01 -6.60
N ASN A 90 19.43 4.73 -6.47
CA ASN A 90 18.57 3.83 -5.72
C ASN A 90 18.83 3.95 -4.22
N GLY A 91 18.09 4.82 -3.55
CA GLY A 91 18.11 4.99 -2.10
C GLY A 91 17.24 4.02 -1.30
N GLY A 92 16.60 3.06 -1.95
CA GLY A 92 15.64 2.12 -1.35
C GLY A 92 14.19 2.60 -1.40
N PHE A 93 13.31 1.76 -0.87
CA PHE A 93 11.87 2.00 -0.89
C PHE A 93 11.48 3.25 -0.07
N SER A 94 11.95 3.34 1.18
CA SER A 94 11.65 4.46 2.08
C SER A 94 12.09 5.81 1.51
N TYR A 95 13.28 5.87 0.91
CA TYR A 95 13.81 7.06 0.27
C TYR A 95 12.90 7.53 -0.89
N ALA A 96 12.57 6.62 -1.82
CA ALA A 96 11.75 6.96 -2.97
C ALA A 96 10.34 7.39 -2.56
N MET A 97 9.71 6.68 -1.60
CA MET A 97 8.40 7.07 -1.07
C MET A 97 8.44 8.44 -0.43
N ASN A 98 9.44 8.75 0.40
CA ASN A 98 9.58 10.05 1.04
C ASN A 98 9.80 11.20 0.04
N LYS A 99 10.53 10.96 -1.05
CA LYS A 99 10.66 11.95 -2.13
C LYS A 99 9.29 12.32 -2.70
N GLY A 100 8.44 11.34 -2.96
CA GLY A 100 7.07 11.56 -3.44
C GLY A 100 6.19 12.22 -2.39
N LEU A 101 6.18 11.72 -1.14
CA LEU A 101 5.37 12.25 -0.05
C LEU A 101 5.69 13.73 0.28
N LYS A 102 6.96 14.15 0.14
CA LYS A 102 7.38 15.55 0.35
C LYS A 102 6.77 16.53 -0.64
N VAL A 103 6.49 16.12 -1.87
CA VAL A 103 5.92 16.98 -2.92
C VAL A 103 4.42 16.77 -3.13
N ALA A 104 3.84 15.79 -2.46
CA ALA A 104 2.43 15.48 -2.49
C ALA A 104 1.57 16.64 -1.91
N LYS A 105 0.42 16.92 -2.54
CA LYS A 105 -0.46 18.06 -2.19
C LYS A 105 -1.81 17.67 -1.60
N GLY A 106 -2.23 16.40 -1.75
CA GLY A 106 -3.54 15.90 -1.31
C GLY A 106 -3.74 15.91 0.21
N ASP A 107 -4.97 15.99 0.65
CA ASP A 107 -5.35 15.88 2.07
C ASP A 107 -5.16 14.46 2.60
N TYR A 108 -5.24 13.47 1.71
CA TYR A 108 -4.89 12.07 1.95
C TYR A 108 -3.66 11.70 1.12
N LEU A 109 -2.74 11.00 1.75
CA LEU A 109 -1.48 10.56 1.16
C LEU A 109 -1.45 9.03 1.14
N ALA A 110 -1.22 8.44 -0.02
CA ALA A 110 -1.08 6.99 -0.12
C ALA A 110 0.30 6.62 -0.67
N ILE A 111 0.87 5.54 -0.13
CA ILE A 111 2.01 4.84 -0.71
C ILE A 111 1.51 3.61 -1.44
N MET A 112 2.11 3.27 -2.58
CA MET A 112 1.71 2.13 -3.39
C MET A 112 2.88 1.50 -4.15
N ASN A 113 2.89 0.17 -4.22
CA ASN A 113 3.82 -0.57 -5.07
C ASN A 113 3.36 -0.55 -6.54
N SER A 114 4.32 -0.53 -7.46
CA SER A 114 4.05 -0.57 -8.91
C SER A 114 3.46 -1.90 -9.42
N ASP A 115 3.57 -2.98 -8.65
CA ASP A 115 3.03 -4.31 -8.98
C ASP A 115 1.62 -4.57 -8.41
N CYS A 116 0.94 -3.52 -7.99
CA CYS A 116 -0.46 -3.52 -7.56
C CYS A 116 -1.42 -3.18 -8.71
N THR A 117 -2.62 -3.76 -8.68
CA THR A 117 -3.71 -3.44 -9.62
C THR A 117 -5.01 -3.26 -8.83
N TRP A 118 -5.59 -2.07 -8.88
CA TRP A 118 -6.88 -1.77 -8.25
C TRP A 118 -8.04 -2.50 -8.91
N ARG A 119 -9.08 -2.83 -8.11
CA ARG A 119 -10.28 -3.56 -8.56
C ARG A 119 -11.59 -2.96 -8.07
N THR A 120 -11.55 -2.04 -7.11
CA THR A 120 -12.73 -1.37 -6.54
C THR A 120 -12.47 0.13 -6.48
N ASP A 121 -13.51 0.94 -6.33
CA ASP A 121 -13.33 2.38 -6.13
C ASP A 121 -12.71 2.68 -4.75
N LEU A 122 -11.88 3.73 -4.70
CA LEU A 122 -11.24 4.20 -3.45
C LEU A 122 -12.18 5.03 -2.57
N ASP A 123 -13.27 5.50 -3.14
CA ASP A 123 -14.13 6.52 -2.52
C ASP A 123 -14.70 6.03 -1.17
N GLU A 124 -15.15 4.78 -1.09
CA GLU A 124 -15.71 4.22 0.16
C GLU A 124 -14.67 4.15 1.29
N MET A 125 -13.42 3.83 0.93
CA MET A 125 -12.31 3.80 1.89
C MET A 125 -11.98 5.22 2.41
N MET A 126 -12.05 6.23 1.54
CA MET A 126 -11.84 7.62 1.91
C MET A 126 -12.97 8.17 2.77
N GLU A 127 -14.23 7.87 2.44
CA GLU A 127 -15.39 8.26 3.26
C GLU A 127 -15.33 7.61 4.64
N PHE A 128 -14.86 6.35 4.73
CA PHE A 128 -14.63 5.70 6.02
C PHE A 128 -13.59 6.47 6.85
N MET A 129 -12.47 6.90 6.27
CA MET A 129 -11.47 7.70 7.01
C MET A 129 -12.00 9.06 7.43
N LYS A 130 -12.83 9.72 6.61
CA LYS A 130 -13.45 11.00 6.97
C LYS A 130 -14.38 10.87 8.18
N SER A 131 -15.12 9.78 8.26
CA SER A 131 -16.07 9.52 9.35
C SER A 131 -15.43 8.95 10.62
N HIS A 132 -14.14 8.55 10.55
CA HIS A 132 -13.38 7.95 11.66
C HIS A 132 -12.04 8.66 11.85
N PRO A 133 -12.02 9.84 12.52
CA PRO A 133 -10.81 10.66 12.68
C PRO A 133 -9.71 9.98 13.52
N GLU A 134 -10.06 8.94 14.27
CA GLU A 134 -9.10 8.08 14.99
C GLU A 134 -8.27 7.20 14.06
N VAL A 135 -8.70 7.01 12.79
CA VAL A 135 -7.98 6.18 11.82
C VAL A 135 -6.81 6.97 11.22
N GLY A 136 -5.61 6.57 11.59
CA GLY A 136 -4.37 7.17 11.08
C GLY A 136 -3.78 6.48 9.87
N ALA A 137 -4.13 5.22 9.62
CA ALA A 137 -3.73 4.49 8.43
C ALA A 137 -4.79 3.45 8.05
N ILE A 138 -5.00 3.28 6.73
CA ILE A 138 -5.93 2.30 6.20
C ILE A 138 -5.32 1.59 4.99
N ALA A 139 -5.58 0.28 4.86
CA ALA A 139 -5.20 -0.49 3.68
C ALA A 139 -6.31 -1.46 3.24
N PRO A 140 -6.40 -1.71 1.91
CA PRO A 140 -7.41 -2.59 1.34
C PRO A 140 -7.10 -4.05 1.57
N GLN A 141 -8.07 -4.91 1.22
CA GLN A 141 -7.81 -6.33 1.03
C GLN A 141 -6.86 -6.53 -0.15
N MET A 142 -5.88 -7.39 0.04
CA MET A 142 -4.95 -7.77 -1.01
C MET A 142 -5.17 -9.23 -1.40
N ARG A 143 -5.26 -9.51 -2.70
CA ARG A 143 -5.32 -10.86 -3.25
C ARG A 143 -4.18 -11.10 -4.23
N ASP A 144 -3.80 -12.36 -4.37
CA ASP A 144 -2.85 -12.76 -5.40
C ASP A 144 -3.53 -12.93 -6.78
N ARG A 145 -2.76 -13.31 -7.78
CA ARG A 145 -3.27 -13.54 -9.15
C ARG A 145 -4.30 -14.68 -9.25
N ASN A 146 -4.27 -15.61 -8.29
CA ASN A 146 -5.22 -16.72 -8.19
C ASN A 146 -6.44 -16.34 -7.35
N ASN A 147 -6.63 -15.03 -7.05
CA ASN A 147 -7.73 -14.50 -6.25
C ASN A 147 -7.71 -14.98 -4.78
N GLN A 148 -6.59 -15.52 -4.28
CA GLN A 148 -6.45 -15.93 -2.88
C GLN A 148 -6.12 -14.72 -2.01
N ILE A 149 -6.79 -14.59 -0.86
CA ILE A 149 -6.52 -13.53 0.11
C ILE A 149 -5.10 -13.67 0.64
N GLN A 150 -4.33 -12.57 0.56
CA GLN A 150 -2.99 -12.51 1.11
C GLN A 150 -3.02 -12.06 2.57
N ASP A 151 -2.13 -12.65 3.38
CA ASP A 151 -1.90 -12.24 4.77
C ASP A 151 -1.12 -10.92 4.80
N THR A 152 -1.84 -9.80 4.72
CA THR A 152 -1.28 -8.45 4.64
C THR A 152 -1.43 -7.63 5.91
N ALA A 153 -2.37 -8.01 6.77
CA ALA A 153 -2.63 -7.40 8.06
C ALA A 153 -2.10 -8.31 9.19
N ARG A 154 -1.17 -7.82 9.98
CA ARG A 154 -0.32 -8.66 10.82
C ARG A 154 -0.19 -8.17 12.25
N PRO A 155 0.08 -9.09 13.22
CA PRO A 155 0.51 -8.71 14.56
C PRO A 155 1.95 -8.20 14.56
N TYR A 156 2.32 -7.42 15.57
CA TYR A 156 3.70 -6.99 15.78
C TYR A 156 4.68 -8.17 15.84
N VAL A 157 5.89 -7.92 15.34
CA VAL A 157 6.95 -8.92 15.25
C VAL A 157 8.01 -8.61 16.31
N SER A 158 8.01 -9.35 17.43
CA SER A 158 9.15 -9.38 18.34
C SER A 158 10.26 -10.28 17.80
N LEU A 159 11.51 -10.08 18.22
CA LEU A 159 12.62 -10.96 17.85
C LEU A 159 12.33 -12.42 18.20
N GLN A 160 11.76 -12.66 19.38
CA GLN A 160 11.39 -14.00 19.83
C GLN A 160 10.37 -14.65 18.89
N SER A 161 9.29 -13.92 18.52
CA SER A 161 8.27 -14.41 17.59
C SER A 161 8.85 -14.63 16.18
N PHE A 162 9.78 -13.78 15.78
CA PHE A 162 10.48 -13.90 14.50
C PHE A 162 11.35 -15.18 14.45
N VAL A 163 12.23 -15.36 15.44
CA VAL A 163 13.10 -16.55 15.54
C VAL A 163 12.25 -17.82 15.57
N TRP A 164 11.22 -17.85 16.42
CA TRP A 164 10.29 -18.99 16.50
C TRP A 164 9.64 -19.32 15.15
N ARG A 165 9.15 -18.31 14.44
CA ARG A 165 8.53 -18.50 13.10
C ARG A 165 9.53 -19.02 12.06
N GLN A 166 10.79 -18.57 12.10
CA GLN A 166 11.82 -19.08 11.19
C GLN A 166 12.18 -20.53 11.53
N THR A 167 12.33 -20.86 12.81
CA THR A 167 12.62 -22.22 13.28
C THR A 167 11.50 -23.18 12.87
N VAL A 168 10.24 -22.84 13.13
CA VAL A 168 9.09 -23.66 12.73
C VAL A 168 9.03 -23.82 11.21
N ARG A 169 9.33 -22.76 10.44
CA ARG A 169 9.37 -22.83 8.96
C ARG A 169 10.43 -23.82 8.48
N ILE A 170 11.62 -23.79 9.07
CA ILE A 170 12.74 -24.67 8.68
C ILE A 170 12.44 -26.11 9.08
N LEU A 171 11.99 -26.35 10.30
CA LEU A 171 11.80 -27.70 10.84
C LEU A 171 10.55 -28.42 10.33
N MET A 172 9.46 -27.67 10.09
CA MET A 172 8.16 -28.26 9.80
C MET A 172 7.66 -28.01 8.38
N ASN A 173 8.40 -27.25 7.57
CA ASN A 173 7.99 -26.81 6.22
C ASN A 173 6.54 -26.22 6.15
N LYS A 174 6.01 -25.78 7.29
CA LYS A 174 4.64 -25.24 7.43
C LYS A 174 4.69 -23.79 7.90
N VAL A 175 4.31 -22.87 7.04
CA VAL A 175 4.24 -21.41 7.34
C VAL A 175 2.94 -21.02 8.07
N SER A 176 1.91 -21.88 8.02
CA SER A 176 0.54 -21.45 8.34
C SER A 176 0.12 -21.55 9.82
N ILE A 177 0.93 -22.12 10.71
CA ILE A 177 0.49 -22.47 12.07
C ILE A 177 0.47 -21.27 13.05
N LEU A 178 1.17 -20.16 12.71
CA LEU A 178 1.39 -19.05 13.66
C LEU A 178 0.69 -17.74 13.30
N THR A 179 -0.10 -17.73 12.25
CA THR A 179 -0.93 -16.56 11.93
C THR A 179 -2.22 -16.62 12.74
N ARG A 180 -2.41 -15.65 13.64
CA ARG A 180 -3.71 -15.42 14.28
C ARG A 180 -4.77 -15.38 13.19
N LYS A 181 -5.78 -16.26 13.25
CA LYS A 181 -6.89 -16.27 12.29
C LYS A 181 -7.55 -14.88 12.32
N MET A 182 -7.24 -14.08 11.32
CA MET A 182 -7.89 -12.79 11.12
C MET A 182 -9.21 -13.02 10.38
N ASN A 183 -10.26 -12.32 10.76
CA ASN A 183 -11.49 -12.31 9.97
C ASN A 183 -11.34 -11.29 8.83
N TYR A 184 -11.02 -11.77 7.64
CA TYR A 184 -10.79 -10.92 6.46
C TYR A 184 -12.08 -10.34 5.85
N SER A 185 -13.26 -10.63 6.38
CA SER A 185 -14.52 -10.05 5.93
C SER A 185 -14.93 -8.78 6.69
N GLN A 186 -14.22 -8.43 7.76
CA GLN A 186 -14.62 -7.34 8.65
C GLN A 186 -13.62 -6.18 8.61
N ILE A 187 -14.12 -4.94 8.66
CA ILE A 187 -13.31 -3.75 8.92
C ILE A 187 -12.83 -3.82 10.36
N GLN A 188 -11.52 -3.77 10.57
CA GLN A 188 -10.97 -3.97 11.91
C GLN A 188 -9.60 -3.33 12.08
N THR A 189 -9.27 -2.99 13.33
CA THR A 189 -7.92 -2.54 13.66
C THR A 189 -6.93 -3.71 13.62
N VAL A 190 -5.72 -3.40 13.17
CA VAL A 190 -4.61 -4.34 13.06
C VAL A 190 -3.34 -3.70 13.61
N ASP A 191 -2.31 -4.50 13.91
CA ASP A 191 -1.07 -3.93 14.43
C ASP A 191 -0.28 -3.22 13.34
N TRP A 192 -0.16 -3.83 12.17
CA TRP A 192 0.45 -3.23 11.00
C TRP A 192 -0.02 -3.91 9.70
N MET A 193 0.23 -3.26 8.58
CA MET A 193 -0.15 -3.72 7.23
C MET A 193 1.03 -3.60 6.29
N ILE A 194 1.07 -4.49 5.29
CA ILE A 194 2.11 -4.45 4.25
C ILE A 194 2.00 -3.17 3.42
N GLY A 195 3.14 -2.52 3.21
CA GLY A 195 3.30 -1.26 2.49
C GLY A 195 3.02 -1.32 0.98
N ALA A 196 2.39 -2.40 0.48
CA ALA A 196 1.97 -2.47 -0.92
C ALA A 196 0.87 -1.44 -1.26
N PHE A 197 0.04 -1.07 -0.29
CA PHE A 197 -0.79 0.12 -0.27
C PHE A 197 -1.14 0.50 1.17
N ILE A 198 -0.84 1.73 1.56
CA ILE A 198 -1.28 2.33 2.83
C ILE A 198 -1.65 3.78 2.55
N MET A 199 -2.84 4.19 2.97
CA MET A 199 -3.31 5.58 2.91
C MET A 199 -3.38 6.17 4.32
N VAL A 200 -2.94 7.43 4.46
CA VAL A 200 -2.91 8.18 5.72
C VAL A 200 -3.45 9.59 5.51
N PRO A 201 -4.11 10.23 6.48
CA PRO A 201 -4.43 11.65 6.43
C PRO A 201 -3.14 12.50 6.46
N ARG A 202 -3.11 13.62 5.76
CA ARG A 202 -1.97 14.56 5.78
C ARG A 202 -1.60 14.99 7.18
N GLN A 203 -2.58 15.28 8.03
CA GLN A 203 -2.34 15.66 9.43
C GLN A 203 -1.60 14.56 10.23
N VAL A 204 -1.89 13.28 9.95
CA VAL A 204 -1.17 12.16 10.56
C VAL A 204 0.26 12.09 10.03
N TYR A 205 0.45 12.22 8.71
CA TYR A 205 1.78 12.29 8.11
C TYR A 205 2.61 13.45 8.68
N GLN A 206 2.04 14.64 8.84
CA GLN A 206 2.74 15.80 9.41
C GLN A 206 3.17 15.55 10.85
N LYS A 207 2.35 14.85 11.64
CA LYS A 207 2.62 14.57 13.06
C LYS A 207 3.60 13.42 13.26
N VAL A 208 3.51 12.38 12.43
CA VAL A 208 4.27 11.12 12.57
C VAL A 208 5.55 11.12 11.73
N GLY A 209 5.58 11.88 10.65
CA GLY A 209 6.61 11.87 9.62
C GLY A 209 6.42 10.75 8.60
N GLY A 210 7.30 10.74 7.60
CA GLY A 210 7.34 9.73 6.55
C GLY A 210 7.97 8.40 7.00
N LEU A 211 8.43 7.61 6.05
CA LEU A 211 9.12 6.35 6.29
C LEU A 211 10.54 6.59 6.83
N ASP A 212 11.07 5.66 7.62
CA ASP A 212 12.45 5.75 8.14
C ASP A 212 13.46 5.36 7.05
N GLU A 213 14.19 6.34 6.50
CA GLU A 213 15.12 6.11 5.38
C GLU A 213 16.35 5.25 5.75
N ARG A 214 16.59 4.98 7.03
CA ARG A 214 17.60 3.99 7.46
C ARG A 214 17.18 2.56 7.09
N ILE A 215 15.86 2.36 6.90
CA ILE A 215 15.27 1.11 6.42
C ILE A 215 15.20 1.19 4.89
N PHE A 216 16.16 0.50 4.23
CA PHE A 216 16.23 0.49 2.77
C PHE A 216 14.98 -0.13 2.13
N MET A 217 14.53 -1.27 2.63
CA MET A 217 13.35 -2.02 2.21
C MET A 217 13.02 -3.10 3.25
N TYR A 218 11.74 -3.44 3.41
CA TYR A 218 11.19 -4.32 4.45
C TYR A 218 11.19 -3.69 5.85
N ALA A 219 10.14 -3.92 6.61
CA ALA A 219 9.88 -3.34 7.94
C ALA A 219 9.68 -1.80 7.99
N GLU A 220 9.74 -1.06 6.89
CA GLU A 220 9.38 0.36 6.82
C GLU A 220 7.88 0.59 7.08
N ASP A 221 7.06 -0.33 6.59
CA ASP A 221 5.61 -0.37 6.80
C ASP A 221 5.27 -0.73 8.27
N LEU A 222 5.97 -1.70 8.83
CA LEU A 222 5.89 -2.05 10.24
C LEU A 222 6.31 -0.88 11.14
N ASP A 223 7.41 -0.20 10.80
CA ASP A 223 7.89 1.01 11.52
C ASP A 223 6.85 2.13 11.45
N TRP A 224 6.32 2.41 10.27
CA TRP A 224 5.37 3.51 10.07
C TRP A 224 4.06 3.27 10.82
N CYS A 225 3.47 2.08 10.68
CA CYS A 225 2.27 1.69 11.42
C CYS A 225 2.50 1.74 12.93
N THR A 226 3.68 1.32 13.41
CA THR A 226 4.04 1.40 14.83
C THR A 226 4.04 2.85 15.32
N ARG A 227 4.69 3.77 14.59
CA ARG A 227 4.71 5.20 14.94
C ARG A 227 3.33 5.85 14.90
N ILE A 228 2.51 5.53 13.90
CA ILE A 228 1.11 5.99 13.81
C ILE A 228 0.34 5.60 15.07
N ARG A 229 0.47 4.33 15.50
CA ARG A 229 -0.18 3.85 16.72
C ARG A 229 0.38 4.47 17.99
N GLN A 230 1.68 4.77 18.04
CA GLN A 230 2.29 5.50 19.18
C GLN A 230 1.70 6.89 19.36
N HIS A 231 1.31 7.55 18.26
CA HIS A 231 0.66 8.85 18.30
C HIS A 231 -0.85 8.80 18.58
N GLY A 232 -1.38 7.63 18.96
CA GLY A 232 -2.77 7.47 19.37
C GLY A 232 -3.76 7.12 18.26
N TYR A 233 -3.30 6.99 17.02
CA TYR A 233 -4.16 6.63 15.89
C TYR A 233 -4.34 5.12 15.72
N GLU A 234 -5.38 4.73 15.03
CA GLU A 234 -5.64 3.33 14.66
C GLU A 234 -5.16 3.01 13.26
N VAL A 235 -4.71 1.77 13.05
CA VAL A 235 -4.33 1.19 11.77
C VAL A 235 -5.43 0.20 11.38
N VAL A 236 -6.07 0.41 10.23
CA VAL A 236 -7.32 -0.28 9.87
C VAL A 236 -7.17 -1.08 8.58
N TYR A 237 -7.56 -2.34 8.63
CA TYR A 237 -7.79 -3.18 7.47
C TYR A 237 -9.21 -2.98 6.94
N PHE A 238 -9.34 -2.69 5.64
CA PHE A 238 -10.60 -2.36 4.98
C PHE A 238 -10.90 -3.35 3.83
N PRO A 239 -11.70 -4.40 4.08
CA PRO A 239 -11.91 -5.48 3.12
C PRO A 239 -12.79 -5.12 1.92
N LYS A 240 -13.55 -4.02 1.97
CA LYS A 240 -14.41 -3.59 0.87
C LYS A 240 -13.62 -3.02 -0.31
N ALA A 241 -12.44 -2.47 -0.05
CA ALA A 241 -11.49 -2.11 -1.09
C ALA A 241 -10.58 -3.29 -1.42
N LEU A 242 -10.33 -3.52 -2.71
CA LEU A 242 -9.58 -4.69 -3.21
C LEU A 242 -8.49 -4.28 -4.19
N ILE A 243 -7.29 -4.81 -3.95
CA ILE A 243 -6.19 -4.77 -4.92
C ILE A 243 -5.66 -6.18 -5.19
N ILE A 244 -5.19 -6.40 -6.42
CA ILE A 244 -4.38 -7.57 -6.76
C ILE A 244 -2.93 -7.17 -6.60
N TYR A 245 -2.22 -7.87 -5.72
CA TYR A 245 -0.81 -7.63 -5.41
C TYR A 245 0.02 -8.85 -5.80
N LYS A 246 0.99 -8.67 -6.70
CA LYS A 246 1.83 -9.77 -7.18
C LYS A 246 2.77 -10.32 -6.11
N GLY A 247 3.39 -9.42 -5.36
CA GLY A 247 4.27 -9.74 -4.22
C GLY A 247 5.40 -10.71 -4.57
N THR A 248 6.50 -10.22 -5.08
CA THR A 248 7.60 -11.06 -5.61
C THR A 248 8.34 -11.89 -4.57
N ARG A 249 8.15 -11.60 -3.26
CA ARG A 249 8.78 -12.32 -2.11
C ARG A 249 10.29 -12.56 -2.28
N ARG A 250 11.01 -11.62 -2.90
CA ARG A 250 12.44 -11.74 -3.26
C ARG A 250 13.33 -12.14 -2.08
N ALA A 251 13.02 -11.66 -0.86
CA ALA A 251 13.78 -12.04 0.34
C ALA A 251 13.81 -13.56 0.64
N ARG A 252 12.97 -14.37 0.01
CA ARG A 252 12.97 -15.82 0.19
C ARG A 252 13.98 -16.55 -0.69
N ASN A 253 14.30 -15.98 -1.84
CA ASN A 253 15.02 -16.66 -2.91
C ASN A 253 16.37 -16.01 -3.23
N ASP A 254 16.67 -14.85 -2.62
CA ASP A 254 17.89 -14.09 -2.89
C ASP A 254 18.55 -13.68 -1.57
N PHE A 255 19.81 -14.09 -1.38
CA PHE A 255 20.59 -13.83 -0.16
C PHE A 255 20.75 -12.33 0.13
N LYS A 256 20.94 -11.49 -0.91
CA LYS A 256 21.04 -10.04 -0.76
C LYS A 256 19.77 -9.45 -0.14
N TYR A 257 18.61 -9.85 -0.65
CA TYR A 257 17.32 -9.38 -0.11
C TYR A 257 17.01 -9.98 1.27
N ALA A 258 17.46 -11.20 1.54
CA ALA A 258 17.37 -11.80 2.88
C ALA A 258 18.20 -11.02 3.90
N TRP A 259 19.41 -10.60 3.52
CA TRP A 259 20.27 -9.76 4.37
C TRP A 259 19.66 -8.39 4.64
N ILE A 260 19.15 -7.70 3.60
CA ILE A 260 18.42 -6.42 3.74
C ILE A 260 17.24 -6.60 4.72
N PHE A 261 16.48 -7.70 4.59
CA PHE A 261 15.37 -7.99 5.49
C PHE A 261 15.82 -8.11 6.97
N VAL A 262 16.92 -8.80 7.23
CA VAL A 262 17.47 -8.93 8.60
C VAL A 262 17.92 -7.57 9.13
N GLN A 263 18.69 -6.80 8.34
CA GLN A 263 19.17 -5.47 8.74
C GLN A 263 18.00 -4.54 9.07
N SER A 264 16.96 -4.52 8.25
CA SER A 264 15.77 -3.69 8.43
C SER A 264 15.02 -4.03 9.72
N HIS A 265 14.87 -5.31 10.03
CA HIS A 265 14.26 -5.74 11.28
C HIS A 265 15.14 -5.43 12.50
N LEU A 266 16.46 -5.47 12.37
CA LEU A 266 17.36 -5.06 13.44
C LEU A 266 17.24 -3.56 13.74
N ILE A 267 17.09 -2.70 12.71
CA ILE A 267 16.82 -1.26 12.89
C ILE A 267 15.50 -1.07 13.63
N TYR A 268 14.44 -1.76 13.20
CA TYR A 268 13.13 -1.73 13.85
C TYR A 268 13.21 -2.14 15.33
N TRP A 269 13.82 -3.29 15.64
CA TRP A 269 13.93 -3.78 17.02
C TRP A 269 14.80 -2.91 17.92
N ARG A 270 15.88 -2.32 17.39
CA ARG A 270 16.68 -1.33 18.14
C ARG A 270 15.86 -0.10 18.53
N LYS A 271 14.89 0.27 17.70
CA LYS A 271 14.04 1.46 17.92
C LYS A 271 12.88 1.15 18.89
N PHE A 272 12.28 -0.03 18.82
CA PHE A 272 11.06 -0.37 19.55
C PHE A 272 11.22 -1.49 20.58
N GLY A 273 12.41 -2.06 20.70
CA GLY A 273 12.72 -3.15 21.63
C GLY A 273 12.74 -4.53 20.98
N PHE A 274 13.65 -5.37 21.47
CA PHE A 274 13.91 -6.71 20.92
C PHE A 274 12.91 -7.78 21.38
N PHE A 275 12.51 -7.72 22.64
CA PHE A 275 11.81 -8.84 23.31
C PHE A 275 10.33 -8.54 23.59
N TRP A 276 9.99 -7.30 23.73
CA TRP A 276 8.63 -6.88 24.05
C TRP A 276 7.99 -6.34 22.79
N GLY A 277 7.14 -7.17 22.16
CA GLY A 277 6.26 -6.62 21.11
C GLY A 277 5.52 -5.42 21.68
N TYR A 278 5.24 -4.43 20.81
CA TYR A 278 4.47 -3.25 21.17
C TYR A 278 3.19 -3.66 21.93
N PRO A 279 2.76 -2.94 22.98
CA PRO A 279 1.61 -3.35 23.77
C PRO A 279 0.39 -3.59 22.89
N LYS A 280 -0.20 -4.78 23.02
CA LYS A 280 -1.40 -5.16 22.28
C LYS A 280 -2.53 -4.23 22.69
N ARG A 281 -3.04 -3.43 21.75
CA ARG A 281 -4.27 -2.68 21.94
C ARG A 281 -5.49 -3.59 21.76
N LYS A 282 -6.61 -3.17 22.38
CA LYS A 282 -7.89 -3.85 22.15
C LYS A 282 -8.23 -3.77 20.66
N LYS A 283 -8.58 -4.90 20.08
CA LYS A 283 -9.02 -4.96 18.70
C LYS A 283 -10.41 -4.32 18.59
N ILE A 284 -10.55 -3.34 17.69
CA ILE A 284 -11.82 -2.72 17.35
C ILE A 284 -12.30 -3.34 16.06
N VAL A 285 -13.55 -3.78 16.01
CA VAL A 285 -14.26 -4.21 14.80
C VAL A 285 -15.32 -3.16 14.53
N TYR A 286 -15.24 -2.53 13.38
CA TYR A 286 -16.21 -1.54 12.95
C TYR A 286 -17.42 -2.25 12.36
N LYS A 287 -18.60 -1.92 12.85
CA LYS A 287 -19.85 -2.43 12.29
C LYS A 287 -20.09 -1.78 10.93
N ASP A 288 -20.52 -2.58 9.98
CA ASP A 288 -20.97 -2.08 8.68
C ASP A 288 -22.36 -1.43 8.90
N ASN A 289 -22.38 -0.11 9.00
CA ASN A 289 -23.65 0.62 8.98
C ASN A 289 -24.16 0.54 7.54
N GLN A 290 -24.83 -0.58 7.21
CA GLN A 290 -25.67 -0.63 6.00
C GLN A 290 -26.76 0.42 6.17
N ARG A 291 -26.62 1.53 5.43
CA ARG A 291 -27.73 2.43 5.13
C ARG A 291 -28.43 2.00 3.87
#